data_e668caecf9fa9ea97169f938ba0497f2
#
_entry.id   e668caecf9fa9ea97169f938ba0497f2
#
_cell.length_a   1.000
_cell.length_b   1.000
_cell.length_c   1.000
_cell.angle_alpha   90.00
_cell.angle_beta   90.00
_cell.angle_gamma   90.00
#
_symmetry.space_group_name_H-M   'P 1'
#
loop_
_entity.id
_entity.type
_entity.pdbx_description
1 polymer ?
#
loop_
_entity_poly.entity_id
_entity_poly.type
_entity_poly.pdbx_seq_one_letter_code
_entity_poly.pdbx_strand_id
1 'polypeptide(L)'
;MTFFSKIILKILKNGNLNTLRNNSKVKVGKNLRLGDFCNFSFYADAKKIEFGDNINIRNYCNILVGNNAEINLGNRVFMNNYCSVNCLEKIEIGENTLFGEGVKLYDHNHEYQTEPEFRVEHQKFKTAPIKIGKNCWLGSNVTVLKGVTIGDNCIIGAGCVIHKDVPANSIIVNKQDHKIIPF
;
A
#
# COMPACT_ATOMS: atom_id res chain seq x y z
N MET A 1 28.96 4.85 6.64
CA MET A 1 28.50 3.47 6.40
C MET A 1 29.69 2.65 5.94
N THR A 2 30.05 1.61 6.68
CA THR A 2 31.22 0.77 6.41
C THR A 2 31.05 -0.07 5.14
N PHE A 3 32.15 -0.51 4.53
CA PHE A 3 32.11 -1.40 3.37
C PHE A 3 31.29 -2.67 3.63
N PHE A 4 31.39 -3.22 4.84
CA PHE A 4 30.63 -4.40 5.28
C PHE A 4 29.12 -4.16 5.33
N SER A 5 28.69 -3.01 5.83
CA SER A 5 27.26 -2.66 5.86
C SER A 5 26.65 -2.49 4.45
N LYS A 6 27.44 -1.99 3.48
CA LYS A 6 27.01 -1.90 2.08
C LYS A 6 26.81 -3.29 1.45
N ILE A 7 27.68 -4.25 1.76
CA ILE A 7 27.55 -5.63 1.26
C ILE A 7 26.30 -6.28 1.84
N ILE A 8 26.06 -6.18 3.16
CA ILE A 8 24.87 -6.75 3.80
C ILE A 8 23.60 -6.17 3.20
N LEU A 9 23.50 -4.85 3.04
CA LEU A 9 22.34 -4.20 2.41
C LEU A 9 22.12 -4.68 0.98
N LYS A 10 23.19 -4.85 0.21
CA LYS A 10 23.09 -5.38 -1.15
C LYS A 10 22.59 -6.83 -1.18
N ILE A 11 23.02 -7.66 -0.23
CA ILE A 11 22.55 -9.04 -0.10
C ILE A 11 21.07 -9.08 0.28
N LEU A 12 20.64 -8.30 1.26
CA LEU A 12 19.23 -8.21 1.68
C LEU A 12 18.33 -7.72 0.56
N LYS A 13 18.76 -6.69 -0.17
CA LYS A 13 18.03 -6.13 -1.31
C LYS A 13 17.91 -7.13 -2.46
N ASN A 14 18.98 -7.84 -2.79
CA ASN A 14 18.96 -8.89 -3.79
C ASN A 14 18.10 -10.09 -3.34
N GLY A 15 18.10 -10.40 -2.02
CA GLY A 15 17.23 -11.41 -1.42
C GLY A 15 15.75 -11.10 -1.67
N ASN A 16 15.31 -9.88 -1.39
CA ASN A 16 13.92 -9.45 -1.63
C ASN A 16 13.55 -9.52 -3.12
N LEU A 17 14.41 -9.05 -4.02
CA LEU A 17 14.19 -9.14 -5.46
C LEU A 17 14.12 -10.58 -5.96
N ASN A 18 14.99 -11.45 -5.45
CA ASN A 18 14.99 -12.86 -5.80
C ASN A 18 13.74 -13.58 -5.27
N THR A 19 13.32 -13.26 -4.05
CA THR A 19 12.07 -13.80 -3.47
C THR A 19 10.87 -13.42 -4.33
N LEU A 20 10.79 -12.17 -4.78
CA LEU A 20 9.74 -11.71 -5.68
C LEU A 20 9.77 -12.46 -7.03
N ARG A 21 10.94 -12.57 -7.66
CA ARG A 21 11.10 -13.16 -8.99
C ARG A 21 10.94 -14.68 -9.01
N ASN A 22 11.32 -15.35 -7.94
CA ASN A 22 11.26 -16.82 -7.84
C ASN A 22 9.91 -17.34 -7.35
N ASN A 23 9.00 -16.46 -6.93
CA ASN A 23 7.66 -16.86 -6.56
C ASN A 23 6.80 -16.98 -7.83
N SER A 24 6.33 -18.19 -8.16
CA SER A 24 5.55 -18.47 -9.35
C SER A 24 4.22 -17.71 -9.46
N LYS A 25 3.73 -17.18 -8.34
CA LYS A 25 2.50 -16.38 -8.26
C LYS A 25 2.75 -14.88 -8.48
N VAL A 26 4.01 -14.46 -8.50
CA VAL A 26 4.39 -13.05 -8.63
C VAL A 26 4.85 -12.78 -10.05
N LYS A 27 4.15 -11.89 -10.73
CA LYS A 27 4.61 -11.33 -12.00
C LYS A 27 5.25 -9.97 -11.74
N VAL A 28 6.49 -9.82 -12.17
CA VAL A 28 7.26 -8.60 -12.02
C VAL A 28 7.65 -8.08 -13.39
N GLY A 29 7.23 -6.88 -13.71
CA GLY A 29 7.59 -6.17 -14.92
C GLY A 29 9.06 -5.70 -14.94
N LYS A 30 9.42 -4.94 -15.96
CA LYS A 30 10.78 -4.43 -16.15
C LYS A 30 11.08 -3.28 -15.15
N ASN A 31 12.37 -3.14 -14.81
CA ASN A 31 12.88 -1.99 -14.05
C ASN A 31 12.22 -1.77 -12.66
N LEU A 32 11.87 -2.84 -11.96
CA LEU A 32 11.48 -2.72 -10.54
C LEU A 32 12.67 -2.25 -9.70
N ARG A 33 12.50 -1.14 -9.00
CA ARG A 33 13.47 -0.58 -8.05
C ARG A 33 12.92 -0.71 -6.63
N LEU A 34 13.68 -1.34 -5.75
CA LEU A 34 13.35 -1.50 -4.33
C LEU A 34 14.33 -0.72 -3.47
N GLY A 35 13.83 -0.01 -2.50
CA GLY A 35 14.58 0.60 -1.42
C GLY A 35 15.10 -0.44 -0.42
N ASP A 36 15.76 0.06 0.63
CA ASP A 36 16.29 -0.77 1.70
C ASP A 36 15.19 -1.05 2.75
N PHE A 37 15.30 -2.19 3.45
CA PHE A 37 14.40 -2.61 4.52
C PHE A 37 12.91 -2.71 4.13
N CYS A 38 12.62 -2.94 2.85
CA CYS A 38 11.26 -3.27 2.44
C CYS A 38 10.91 -4.70 2.86
N ASN A 39 9.65 -4.90 3.27
CA ASN A 39 9.12 -6.20 3.62
C ASN A 39 8.02 -6.61 2.64
N PHE A 40 8.14 -7.82 2.09
CA PHE A 40 7.15 -8.42 1.18
C PHE A 40 6.67 -9.74 1.80
N SER A 41 5.47 -9.73 2.36
CA SER A 41 4.85 -10.89 3.00
C SER A 41 3.73 -11.43 2.12
N PHE A 42 4.01 -12.48 1.37
CA PHE A 42 3.03 -13.13 0.49
C PHE A 42 2.65 -14.50 1.05
N TYR A 43 1.38 -14.67 1.36
CA TYR A 43 0.88 -15.94 1.88
C TYR A 43 0.82 -17.00 0.79
N ALA A 44 0.93 -18.27 1.21
CA ALA A 44 1.05 -19.39 0.29
C ALA A 44 -0.10 -19.49 -0.72
N ASP A 45 -1.31 -19.11 -0.31
CA ASP A 45 -2.51 -19.17 -1.13
C ASP A 45 -2.90 -17.81 -1.72
N ALA A 46 -1.98 -16.82 -1.74
CA ALA A 46 -2.20 -15.58 -2.48
C ALA A 46 -2.54 -15.90 -3.95
N LYS A 47 -3.61 -15.26 -4.47
CA LYS A 47 -4.18 -15.64 -5.75
C LYS A 47 -3.44 -14.98 -6.93
N LYS A 48 -3.10 -13.69 -6.77
CA LYS A 48 -2.47 -12.91 -7.84
C LYS A 48 -1.64 -11.77 -7.29
N ILE A 49 -0.40 -11.65 -7.76
CA ILE A 49 0.50 -10.57 -7.37
C ILE A 49 1.16 -10.06 -8.65
N GLU A 50 0.81 -8.84 -9.07
CA GLU A 50 1.34 -8.25 -10.30
C GLU A 50 1.96 -6.87 -10.01
N PHE A 51 3.20 -6.72 -10.46
CA PHE A 51 3.96 -5.47 -10.46
C PHE A 51 4.25 -5.10 -11.92
N GLY A 52 3.74 -3.98 -12.37
CA GLY A 52 3.97 -3.47 -13.72
C GLY A 52 5.41 -3.01 -13.97
N ASP A 53 5.62 -2.31 -15.06
CA ASP A 53 6.93 -1.81 -15.46
C ASP A 53 7.30 -0.50 -14.74
N ASN A 54 8.61 -0.29 -14.52
CA ASN A 54 9.18 0.96 -13.99
C ASN A 54 8.65 1.35 -12.60
N ILE A 55 8.34 0.39 -11.77
CA ILE A 55 7.90 0.63 -10.39
C ILE A 55 9.10 1.03 -9.53
N ASN A 56 8.88 2.00 -8.64
CA ASN A 56 9.88 2.43 -7.67
C ASN A 56 9.28 2.45 -6.26
N ILE A 57 9.72 1.54 -5.40
CA ILE A 57 9.34 1.44 -3.99
C ILE A 57 10.55 1.84 -3.17
N ARG A 58 10.42 2.89 -2.35
CA ARG A 58 11.49 3.40 -1.49
C ARG A 58 11.61 2.61 -0.19
N ASN A 59 12.41 3.13 0.74
CA ASN A 59 12.82 2.41 1.94
C ASN A 59 11.65 2.15 2.91
N TYR A 60 11.76 1.08 3.69
CA TYR A 60 10.87 0.73 4.79
C TYR A 60 9.40 0.55 4.37
N CYS A 61 9.14 0.23 3.11
CA CYS A 61 7.80 -0.09 2.66
C CYS A 61 7.41 -1.52 3.01
N ASN A 62 6.13 -1.74 3.32
CA ASN A 62 5.57 -3.05 3.59
C ASN A 62 4.45 -3.36 2.60
N ILE A 63 4.49 -4.54 1.99
CA ILE A 63 3.40 -5.08 1.16
C ILE A 63 3.07 -6.48 1.67
N LEU A 64 1.88 -6.62 2.22
CA LEU A 64 1.32 -7.91 2.65
C LEU A 64 0.21 -8.32 1.70
N VAL A 65 0.23 -9.56 1.23
CA VAL A 65 -0.84 -10.16 0.43
C VAL A 65 -1.27 -11.47 1.09
N GLY A 66 -2.49 -11.49 1.59
CA GLY A 66 -3.08 -12.62 2.31
C GLY A 66 -3.49 -13.77 1.39
N ASN A 67 -4.06 -14.82 1.99
CA ASN A 67 -4.61 -15.94 1.26
C ASN A 67 -5.81 -15.50 0.41
N ASN A 68 -5.92 -16.04 -0.80
CA ASN A 68 -6.93 -15.70 -1.81
C ASN A 68 -6.96 -14.22 -2.24
N ALA A 69 -6.00 -13.40 -1.79
CA ALA A 69 -5.94 -11.99 -2.11
C ALA A 69 -5.26 -11.72 -3.46
N GLU A 70 -5.63 -10.60 -4.06
CA GLU A 70 -5.08 -10.13 -5.34
C GLU A 70 -4.51 -8.72 -5.20
N ILE A 71 -3.28 -8.49 -5.64
CA ILE A 71 -2.71 -7.16 -5.74
C ILE A 71 -2.20 -6.87 -7.15
N ASN A 72 -2.51 -5.68 -7.64
CA ASN A 72 -2.00 -5.20 -8.91
C ASN A 72 -1.47 -3.75 -8.77
N LEU A 73 -0.20 -3.57 -9.05
CA LEU A 73 0.43 -2.26 -9.21
C LEU A 73 0.68 -2.02 -10.70
N GLY A 74 0.05 -0.98 -11.24
CA GLY A 74 0.23 -0.56 -12.63
C GLY A 74 1.64 -0.05 -12.93
N ASN A 75 1.90 0.28 -14.19
CA ASN A 75 3.19 0.80 -14.61
C ASN A 75 3.51 2.15 -13.94
N ARG A 76 4.79 2.42 -13.71
CA ARG A 76 5.29 3.70 -13.16
C ARG A 76 4.69 4.11 -11.81
N VAL A 77 4.21 3.15 -11.02
CA VAL A 77 3.80 3.42 -9.64
C VAL A 77 5.04 3.76 -8.82
N PHE A 78 4.93 4.84 -8.05
CA PHE A 78 5.94 5.29 -7.10
C PHE A 78 5.41 5.25 -5.67
N MET A 79 6.14 4.59 -4.78
CA MET A 79 5.87 4.57 -3.33
C MET A 79 7.04 5.19 -2.59
N ASN A 80 6.80 6.29 -1.87
CA ASN A 80 7.82 6.91 -1.01
C ASN A 80 8.07 6.04 0.24
N ASN A 81 8.93 6.49 1.14
CA ASN A 81 9.31 5.73 2.34
C ASN A 81 8.10 5.43 3.24
N TYR A 82 8.19 4.34 3.99
CA TYR A 82 7.22 3.94 5.02
C TYR A 82 5.79 3.68 4.54
N CYS A 83 5.58 3.48 3.24
CA CYS A 83 4.26 3.09 2.74
C CYS A 83 3.90 1.66 3.18
N SER A 84 2.62 1.43 3.47
CA SER A 84 2.10 0.12 3.88
C SER A 84 0.86 -0.26 3.09
N VAL A 85 0.92 -1.39 2.39
CA VAL A 85 -0.20 -1.95 1.64
C VAL A 85 -0.52 -3.32 2.20
N ASN A 86 -1.68 -3.45 2.84
CA ASN A 86 -2.13 -4.70 3.43
C ASN A 86 -3.38 -5.18 2.70
N CYS A 87 -3.21 -6.19 1.88
CA CYS A 87 -4.20 -6.74 0.97
C CYS A 87 -4.67 -8.12 1.47
N LEU A 88 -5.93 -8.21 1.90
CA LEU A 88 -6.57 -9.48 2.29
C LEU A 88 -7.67 -9.90 1.32
N GLU A 89 -8.09 -9.03 0.39
CA GLU A 89 -9.03 -9.34 -0.67
C GLU A 89 -8.50 -8.86 -2.02
N LYS A 90 -8.52 -7.54 -2.26
CA LYS A 90 -8.07 -6.99 -3.53
C LYS A 90 -7.65 -5.53 -3.43
N ILE A 91 -6.44 -5.23 -3.92
CA ILE A 91 -5.96 -3.85 -4.08
C ILE A 91 -5.43 -3.65 -5.50
N GLU A 92 -5.99 -2.64 -6.18
CA GLU A 92 -5.56 -2.21 -7.50
C GLU A 92 -5.04 -0.77 -7.43
N ILE A 93 -3.84 -0.54 -7.94
CA ILE A 93 -3.21 0.78 -8.04
C ILE A 93 -2.92 1.05 -9.51
N GLY A 94 -3.58 2.06 -10.06
CA GLY A 94 -3.45 2.46 -11.47
C GLY A 94 -2.07 2.99 -11.82
N GLU A 95 -1.76 2.97 -13.10
CA GLU A 95 -0.49 3.41 -13.61
C GLU A 95 -0.19 4.88 -13.28
N ASN A 96 1.09 5.24 -13.21
CA ASN A 96 1.56 6.60 -12.99
C ASN A 96 1.06 7.24 -11.68
N THR A 97 0.70 6.42 -10.69
CA THR A 97 0.21 6.88 -9.39
C THR A 97 1.37 7.01 -8.42
N LEU A 98 1.37 8.12 -7.66
CA LEU A 98 2.43 8.50 -6.73
C LEU A 98 1.92 8.49 -5.30
N PHE A 99 2.61 7.75 -4.42
CA PHE A 99 2.39 7.76 -2.97
C PHE A 99 3.44 8.61 -2.28
N GLY A 100 3.00 9.60 -1.52
CA GLY A 100 3.81 10.32 -0.54
C GLY A 100 4.28 9.40 0.57
N GLU A 101 5.08 9.93 1.48
CA GLU A 101 5.62 9.18 2.61
C GLU A 101 4.51 8.69 3.55
N GLY A 102 4.59 7.45 4.01
CA GLY A 102 3.68 6.90 5.00
C GLY A 102 2.26 6.65 4.53
N VAL A 103 1.99 6.58 3.22
CA VAL A 103 0.67 6.20 2.69
C VAL A 103 0.32 4.77 3.09
N LYS A 104 -0.93 4.56 3.52
CA LYS A 104 -1.44 3.27 4.00
C LYS A 104 -2.70 2.86 3.27
N LEU A 105 -2.76 1.60 2.82
CA LEU A 105 -3.94 0.99 2.23
C LEU A 105 -4.32 -0.24 3.05
N TYR A 106 -5.57 -0.29 3.52
CA TYR A 106 -6.13 -1.41 4.26
C TYR A 106 -7.47 -1.81 3.67
N ASP A 107 -7.54 -2.91 2.94
CA ASP A 107 -8.77 -3.43 2.35
C ASP A 107 -9.62 -4.26 3.33
N HIS A 108 -9.33 -4.15 4.61
CA HIS A 108 -9.96 -4.94 5.67
C HIS A 108 -10.06 -4.20 6.99
N ASN A 109 -10.98 -4.68 7.83
CA ASN A 109 -11.09 -4.37 9.25
C ASN A 109 -11.24 -5.68 10.02
N HIS A 110 -10.81 -5.74 11.27
CA HIS A 110 -11.14 -6.84 12.15
C HIS A 110 -12.66 -6.94 12.35
N GLU A 111 -13.16 -8.17 12.44
CA GLU A 111 -14.52 -8.40 12.91
C GLU A 111 -14.61 -8.20 14.43
N TYR A 112 -15.79 -7.88 14.88
CA TYR A 112 -16.11 -7.83 16.30
C TYR A 112 -17.53 -8.36 16.54
N GLN A 113 -17.78 -8.87 17.74
CA GLN A 113 -19.10 -9.23 18.23
C GLN A 113 -19.45 -8.41 19.45
N THR A 114 -20.73 -8.17 19.64
CA THR A 114 -21.25 -7.37 20.78
C THR A 114 -21.96 -8.22 21.82
N GLU A 115 -22.36 -9.44 21.43
CA GLU A 115 -23.09 -10.37 22.28
C GLU A 115 -22.37 -11.74 22.35
N PRO A 116 -22.37 -12.47 23.47
CA PRO A 116 -22.87 -12.06 24.79
C PRO A 116 -21.94 -11.03 25.47
N GLU A 117 -20.72 -10.88 24.99
CA GLU A 117 -19.71 -9.91 25.45
C GLU A 117 -19.01 -9.28 24.26
N PHE A 118 -18.61 -8.01 24.39
CA PHE A 118 -17.85 -7.33 23.35
C PHE A 118 -16.48 -8.00 23.19
N ARG A 119 -16.17 -8.42 21.95
CA ARG A 119 -14.87 -8.99 21.59
C ARG A 119 -14.46 -8.65 20.17
N VAL A 120 -13.21 -8.22 20.00
CA VAL A 120 -12.58 -8.09 18.68
C VAL A 120 -12.00 -9.43 18.27
N GLU A 121 -12.34 -9.89 17.07
CA GLU A 121 -11.86 -11.13 16.50
C GLU A 121 -10.50 -10.92 15.81
N HIS A 122 -9.42 -11.38 16.43
CA HIS A 122 -8.05 -11.10 15.95
C HIS A 122 -7.71 -11.72 14.59
N GLN A 123 -8.38 -12.82 14.21
CA GLN A 123 -8.10 -13.56 12.98
C GLN A 123 -9.24 -13.53 11.97
N LYS A 124 -10.32 -12.80 12.24
CA LYS A 124 -11.43 -12.62 11.33
C LYS A 124 -11.49 -11.20 10.81
N PHE A 125 -11.70 -11.08 9.52
CA PHE A 125 -11.67 -9.80 8.83
C PHE A 125 -12.89 -9.62 7.94
N LYS A 126 -13.45 -8.41 7.95
CA LYS A 126 -14.38 -7.93 6.92
C LYS A 126 -13.57 -7.21 5.88
N THR A 127 -13.55 -7.74 4.68
CA THR A 127 -12.80 -7.20 3.55
C THR A 127 -13.70 -6.45 2.59
N ALA A 128 -13.14 -5.54 1.80
CA ALA A 128 -13.74 -4.96 0.61
C ALA A 128 -12.62 -4.36 -0.26
N PRO A 129 -12.66 -4.53 -1.59
CA PRO A 129 -11.56 -4.15 -2.46
C PRO A 129 -11.28 -2.65 -2.43
N ILE A 130 -9.99 -2.29 -2.61
CA ILE A 130 -9.56 -0.91 -2.84
C ILE A 130 -9.14 -0.77 -4.29
N LYS A 131 -9.60 0.29 -4.94
CA LYS A 131 -9.17 0.66 -6.29
C LYS A 131 -8.69 2.11 -6.31
N ILE A 132 -7.46 2.32 -6.76
CA ILE A 132 -6.91 3.65 -7.02
C ILE A 132 -6.68 3.77 -8.52
N GLY A 133 -7.22 4.80 -9.12
CA GLY A 133 -7.13 5.10 -10.54
C GLY A 133 -5.73 5.46 -11.00
N LYS A 134 -5.62 5.85 -12.26
CA LYS A 134 -4.37 6.28 -12.89
C LYS A 134 -4.07 7.74 -12.58
N ASN A 135 -2.77 8.12 -12.67
CA ASN A 135 -2.31 9.49 -12.51
C ASN A 135 -2.75 10.13 -11.18
N CYS A 136 -2.85 9.35 -10.10
CA CYS A 136 -3.22 9.86 -8.80
C CYS A 136 -1.99 10.27 -7.98
N TRP A 137 -2.15 11.28 -7.13
CA TRP A 137 -1.18 11.63 -6.12
C TRP A 137 -1.82 11.58 -4.74
N LEU A 138 -1.35 10.65 -3.91
CA LEU A 138 -1.70 10.56 -2.50
C LEU A 138 -0.60 11.23 -1.69
N GLY A 139 -0.93 12.32 -1.01
CA GLY A 139 0.00 13.06 -0.13
C GLY A 139 0.48 12.23 1.05
N SER A 140 1.46 12.74 1.78
CA SER A 140 2.04 12.01 2.92
C SER A 140 1.00 11.67 3.99
N ASN A 141 1.15 10.48 4.58
CA ASN A 141 0.26 9.96 5.63
C ASN A 141 -1.22 9.83 5.24
N VAL A 142 -1.53 9.76 3.95
CA VAL A 142 -2.88 9.39 3.50
C VAL A 142 -3.16 7.95 3.88
N THR A 143 -4.36 7.68 4.40
CA THR A 143 -4.86 6.33 4.68
C THR A 143 -6.10 6.08 3.85
N VAL A 144 -6.13 4.99 3.07
CA VAL A 144 -7.30 4.56 2.30
C VAL A 144 -7.87 3.30 2.95
N LEU A 145 -9.15 3.35 3.29
CA LEU A 145 -9.85 2.26 3.96
C LEU A 145 -10.57 1.35 2.95
N LYS A 146 -10.95 0.18 3.42
CA LYS A 146 -11.61 -0.86 2.64
C LYS A 146 -12.83 -0.36 1.89
N GLY A 147 -13.03 -0.89 0.69
CA GLY A 147 -14.19 -0.62 -0.16
C GLY A 147 -14.12 0.69 -0.95
N VAL A 148 -13.02 1.45 -0.83
CA VAL A 148 -12.89 2.76 -1.48
C VAL A 148 -12.41 2.62 -2.91
N THR A 149 -13.07 3.34 -3.82
CA THR A 149 -12.60 3.62 -5.17
C THR A 149 -12.18 5.08 -5.30
N ILE A 150 -10.92 5.34 -5.65
CA ILE A 150 -10.43 6.65 -6.06
C ILE A 150 -10.33 6.65 -7.59
N GLY A 151 -11.04 7.56 -8.25
CA GLY A 151 -11.04 7.70 -9.70
C GLY A 151 -9.70 8.18 -10.26
N ASP A 152 -9.58 8.26 -11.57
CA ASP A 152 -8.37 8.73 -12.25
C ASP A 152 -8.10 10.22 -12.00
N ASN A 153 -6.84 10.65 -12.09
CA ASN A 153 -6.40 12.05 -12.00
C ASN A 153 -6.81 12.74 -10.69
N CYS A 154 -6.71 12.02 -9.55
CA CYS A 154 -7.05 12.57 -8.25
C CYS A 154 -5.82 13.01 -7.47
N ILE A 155 -5.97 14.08 -6.68
CA ILE A 155 -5.01 14.52 -5.68
C ILE A 155 -5.63 14.38 -4.30
N ILE A 156 -4.99 13.61 -3.43
CA ILE A 156 -5.41 13.47 -2.03
C ILE A 156 -4.39 14.17 -1.15
N GLY A 157 -4.82 15.23 -0.47
CA GLY A 157 -3.98 16.01 0.44
C GLY A 157 -3.42 15.19 1.58
N ALA A 158 -2.27 15.62 2.11
CA ALA A 158 -1.60 14.92 3.21
C ALA A 158 -2.48 14.77 4.45
N GLY A 159 -2.34 13.64 5.15
CA GLY A 159 -3.08 13.35 6.39
C GLY A 159 -4.56 13.02 6.21
N CYS A 160 -5.06 12.92 4.98
CA CYS A 160 -6.45 12.51 4.75
C CYS A 160 -6.67 11.03 5.06
N VAL A 161 -7.81 10.72 5.68
CA VAL A 161 -8.34 9.36 5.82
C VAL A 161 -9.53 9.22 4.88
N ILE A 162 -9.37 8.40 3.85
CA ILE A 162 -10.37 8.20 2.78
C ILE A 162 -11.20 6.96 3.11
N HIS A 163 -12.49 7.15 3.34
CA HIS A 163 -13.47 6.13 3.71
C HIS A 163 -14.71 6.13 2.82
N LYS A 164 -14.70 6.94 1.77
CA LYS A 164 -15.74 7.04 0.74
C LYS A 164 -15.08 7.19 -0.63
N ASP A 165 -15.79 6.81 -1.67
CA ASP A 165 -15.32 6.95 -3.04
C ASP A 165 -15.01 8.41 -3.40
N VAL A 166 -13.97 8.58 -4.22
CA VAL A 166 -13.53 9.87 -4.75
C VAL A 166 -13.72 9.85 -6.26
N PRO A 167 -14.58 10.71 -6.82
CA PRO A 167 -14.76 10.81 -8.26
C PRO A 167 -13.47 11.19 -8.97
N ALA A 168 -13.31 10.76 -10.22
CA ALA A 168 -12.17 11.16 -11.04
C ALA A 168 -12.04 12.70 -11.16
N ASN A 169 -10.82 13.19 -11.41
CA ASN A 169 -10.48 14.61 -11.58
C ASN A 169 -10.81 15.45 -10.33
N SER A 170 -10.61 14.88 -9.13
CA SER A 170 -10.93 15.52 -7.85
C SER A 170 -9.69 15.81 -7.02
N ILE A 171 -9.78 16.89 -6.22
CA ILE A 171 -8.79 17.21 -5.19
C ILE A 171 -9.48 17.11 -3.82
N ILE A 172 -8.95 16.26 -2.95
CA ILE A 172 -9.38 16.16 -1.56
C ILE A 172 -8.35 16.87 -0.70
N VAL A 173 -8.79 17.74 0.20
CA VAL A 173 -7.94 18.43 1.16
C VAL A 173 -8.37 18.11 2.59
N ASN A 174 -7.40 17.97 3.49
CA ASN A 174 -7.65 17.83 4.90
C ASN A 174 -7.84 19.22 5.51
N LYS A 175 -9.08 19.59 5.85
CA LYS A 175 -9.37 20.84 6.53
C LYS A 175 -9.20 20.63 8.04
N GLN A 176 -8.19 21.28 8.61
CA GLN A 176 -7.92 21.27 10.06
C GLN A 176 -8.25 22.63 10.65
N ASP A 177 -8.85 22.63 11.84
CA ASP A 177 -9.08 23.82 12.64
C ASP A 177 -8.13 23.82 13.84
N HIS A 178 -7.20 24.77 13.87
CA HIS A 178 -6.16 24.88 14.90
C HIS A 178 -6.53 25.92 15.93
N LYS A 179 -6.65 25.53 17.19
CA LYS A 179 -6.81 26.47 18.31
C LYS A 179 -5.44 26.83 18.88
N ILE A 180 -5.10 28.11 18.84
CA ILE A 180 -3.89 28.65 19.46
C ILE A 180 -4.24 28.99 20.92
N ILE A 181 -3.51 28.45 21.88
CA ILE A 181 -3.67 28.71 23.30
C ILE A 181 -2.39 29.42 23.76
N PRO A 182 -2.44 30.71 24.11
CA PRO A 182 -1.30 31.38 24.70
C PRO A 182 -1.02 30.83 26.10
N PHE A 183 0.23 30.80 26.53
CA PHE A 183 0.69 30.40 27.87
C PHE A 183 1.30 31.57 28.61
#